data_d31713522aee46150e21d3c734c71203
#
_entry.id   d31713522aee46150e21d3c734c71203
#
_cell.length_a   1.000
_cell.length_b   1.000
_cell.length_c   1.000
_cell.angle_alpha   90.00
_cell.angle_beta   90.00
_cell.angle_gamma   90.00
#
_symmetry.space_group_name_H-M   'P 1'
#
loop_
_entity.id
_entity.type
_entity.pdbx_description
1 polymer ?
#
loop_
_entity_poly.entity_id
_entity_poly.type
_entity_poly.pdbx_seq_one_letter_code
_entity_poly.pdbx_strand_id
1 'polypeptide(L)'
;MKKRIMISTAILVLTACVLAGCSSASSADKDHLARVKEAGKITVATEGAWAPFTYHDADTNELTGFDVEVAREIAKRLGVEAEFAEGDFDGGLTGVSRGTFDMMANGVDVTPDRGQTFDFTDPYAFDRAVVVTKAGNSDIGSFDDLKGRTTANSVGSTYAQMGEEHGATVVNVPTLGETMELVKNGTADATINANTSVQDYLNTTGDTSLQIVATDEEVTMYAIPLKKGADNDSLREAINGAIADMKKDGTLSSISVKFFGSDITKE
;
A
#
# COMPACT_ATOMS: atom_id res chain seq x y z
N MET A 1 -21.03 47.67 -85.39
CA MET A 1 -20.89 46.56 -84.50
C MET A 1 -20.16 47.05 -83.30
N LYS A 2 -20.90 47.32 -82.17
CA LYS A 2 -20.32 47.89 -80.93
C LYS A 2 -20.27 46.80 -79.89
N LYS A 3 -19.04 46.37 -79.43
CA LYS A 3 -18.85 45.47 -78.35
C LYS A 3 -18.95 46.25 -77.03
N ARG A 4 -19.87 45.85 -76.21
CA ARG A 4 -19.97 46.33 -74.79
C ARG A 4 -19.11 45.46 -73.89
N ILE A 5 -18.21 46.09 -73.20
CA ILE A 5 -17.40 45.49 -72.16
C ILE A 5 -18.15 45.65 -70.83
N MET A 6 -18.51 44.52 -70.18
CA MET A 6 -19.04 44.53 -68.81
C MET A 6 -17.91 44.34 -67.82
N ILE A 7 -17.72 45.30 -66.94
CA ILE A 7 -16.79 45.25 -65.85
C ILE A 7 -17.56 44.66 -64.65
N SER A 8 -17.19 43.45 -64.25
CA SER A 8 -17.69 42.82 -63.00
C SER A 8 -16.81 43.21 -61.85
N THR A 9 -17.38 43.94 -60.90
CA THR A 9 -16.72 44.28 -59.63
C THR A 9 -16.84 43.13 -58.67
N ALA A 10 -15.75 42.44 -58.39
CA ALA A 10 -15.68 41.41 -57.34
C ALA A 10 -15.49 42.05 -55.97
N ILE A 11 -16.46 41.90 -55.08
CA ILE A 11 -16.38 42.29 -53.66
C ILE A 11 -15.72 41.14 -52.91
N LEU A 12 -14.54 41.41 -52.41
CA LEU A 12 -13.77 40.47 -51.54
C LEU A 12 -14.26 40.62 -50.12
N VAL A 13 -15.09 39.67 -49.64
CA VAL A 13 -15.50 39.59 -48.23
C VAL A 13 -14.41 38.84 -47.46
N LEU A 14 -13.65 39.55 -46.66
CA LEU A 14 -12.62 38.99 -45.78
C LEU A 14 -13.29 38.46 -44.54
N THR A 15 -13.57 37.13 -44.47
CA THR A 15 -14.09 36.46 -43.30
C THR A 15 -12.93 36.16 -42.37
N ALA A 16 -12.79 36.95 -41.30
CA ALA A 16 -11.85 36.68 -40.21
C ALA A 16 -12.35 35.49 -39.40
N CYS A 17 -11.81 34.29 -39.62
CA CYS A 17 -11.97 33.17 -38.75
C CYS A 17 -11.14 33.42 -37.46
N VAL A 18 -11.83 33.79 -36.36
CA VAL A 18 -11.27 33.75 -35.03
C VAL A 18 -11.17 32.28 -34.64
N LEU A 19 -9.98 31.72 -34.80
CA LEU A 19 -9.61 30.44 -34.20
C LEU A 19 -9.52 30.66 -32.69
N ALA A 20 -10.64 30.41 -31.99
CA ALA A 20 -10.59 30.16 -30.55
C ALA A 20 -9.85 28.82 -30.36
N GLY A 21 -8.55 28.91 -30.20
CA GLY A 21 -7.72 27.77 -29.75
C GLY A 21 -8.14 27.40 -28.34
N CYS A 22 -9.05 26.41 -28.22
CA CYS A 22 -9.13 25.66 -26.96
C CYS A 22 -7.80 24.97 -26.80
N SER A 23 -6.90 25.57 -26.01
CA SER A 23 -5.72 24.92 -25.49
C SER A 23 -6.24 23.82 -24.57
N SER A 24 -6.43 22.62 -25.11
CA SER A 24 -6.54 21.41 -24.32
C SER A 24 -5.17 21.25 -23.67
N ALA A 25 -5.02 21.72 -22.42
CA ALA A 25 -3.84 21.38 -21.64
C ALA A 25 -3.72 19.84 -21.67
N SER A 26 -2.65 19.37 -22.26
CA SER A 26 -2.32 17.95 -22.30
C SER A 26 -2.33 17.41 -20.88
N SER A 27 -2.95 16.26 -20.65
CA SER A 27 -2.92 15.59 -19.34
C SER A 27 -1.48 15.30 -18.84
N ALA A 28 -0.49 15.45 -19.71
CA ALA A 28 0.93 15.34 -19.41
C ALA A 28 1.51 16.55 -18.63
N ASP A 29 0.81 17.72 -18.63
CA ASP A 29 1.27 18.92 -17.92
C ASP A 29 0.69 19.05 -16.49
N LYS A 30 -0.20 18.15 -16.09
CA LYS A 30 -0.80 18.16 -14.76
C LYS A 30 0.03 17.29 -13.81
N ASP A 31 0.29 17.81 -12.60
CA ASP A 31 0.87 16.99 -11.54
C ASP A 31 -0.05 15.83 -11.14
N HIS A 32 0.47 14.87 -10.37
CA HIS A 32 -0.26 13.64 -10.07
C HIS A 32 -1.53 13.91 -9.25
N LEU A 33 -1.49 14.79 -8.25
CA LEU A 33 -2.67 15.17 -7.47
C LEU A 33 -3.79 15.73 -8.37
N ALA A 34 -3.42 16.60 -9.33
CA ALA A 34 -4.41 17.15 -10.25
C ALA A 34 -5.05 16.06 -11.13
N ARG A 35 -4.25 15.06 -11.57
CA ARG A 35 -4.79 13.90 -12.32
C ARG A 35 -5.75 13.05 -11.48
N VAL A 36 -5.38 12.75 -10.23
CA VAL A 36 -6.23 12.00 -9.28
C VAL A 36 -7.55 12.75 -9.03
N LYS A 37 -7.49 14.06 -8.79
CA LYS A 37 -8.69 14.89 -8.58
C LYS A 37 -9.58 14.98 -9.82
N GLU A 38 -9.00 15.09 -11.00
CA GLU A 38 -9.76 15.11 -12.26
C GLU A 38 -10.42 13.76 -12.55
N ALA A 39 -9.73 12.64 -12.23
CA ALA A 39 -10.28 11.30 -12.35
C ALA A 39 -11.37 11.00 -11.31
N GLY A 40 -11.43 11.78 -10.21
CA GLY A 40 -12.36 11.59 -9.11
C GLY A 40 -12.06 10.33 -8.27
N LYS A 41 -10.90 9.71 -8.48
CA LYS A 41 -10.50 8.47 -7.79
C LYS A 41 -8.98 8.39 -7.61
N ILE A 42 -8.57 7.65 -6.57
CA ILE A 42 -7.20 7.23 -6.32
C ILE A 42 -7.12 5.71 -6.35
N THR A 43 -6.18 5.15 -7.11
CA THR A 43 -6.00 3.70 -7.24
C THR A 43 -5.06 3.19 -6.17
N VAL A 44 -5.51 2.19 -5.40
CA VAL A 44 -4.83 1.68 -4.21
C VAL A 44 -4.54 0.19 -4.38
N ALA A 45 -3.27 -0.18 -4.42
CA ALA A 45 -2.88 -1.60 -4.37
C ALA A 45 -3.01 -2.12 -2.94
N THR A 46 -3.48 -3.37 -2.78
CA THR A 46 -3.61 -4.08 -1.50
C THR A 46 -3.67 -5.58 -1.72
N GLU A 47 -3.45 -6.40 -0.69
CA GLU A 47 -3.53 -7.86 -0.82
C GLU A 47 -4.94 -8.41 -0.63
N GLY A 48 -5.71 -7.88 0.32
CA GLY A 48 -7.00 -8.45 0.71
C GLY A 48 -6.90 -9.79 1.47
N ALA A 49 -5.71 -10.19 1.91
CA ALA A 49 -5.45 -11.48 2.55
C ALA A 49 -4.51 -11.42 3.77
N TRP A 50 -4.34 -10.23 4.36
CA TRP A 50 -3.47 -10.00 5.51
C TRP A 50 -4.22 -9.25 6.63
N ALA A 51 -5.02 -10.00 7.39
CA ALA A 51 -5.75 -9.47 8.55
C ALA A 51 -4.79 -9.07 9.68
N PRO A 52 -5.13 -8.01 10.46
CA PRO A 52 -6.30 -7.14 10.32
C PRO A 52 -6.04 -5.89 9.49
N PHE A 53 -4.94 -5.81 8.72
CA PHE A 53 -4.59 -4.66 7.88
C PHE A 53 -5.45 -4.58 6.61
N THR A 54 -5.56 -5.69 5.86
CA THR A 54 -6.30 -5.78 4.61
C THR A 54 -6.82 -7.22 4.45
N TYR A 55 -8.15 -7.39 4.42
CA TYR A 55 -8.77 -8.70 4.34
C TYR A 55 -10.23 -8.58 3.90
N HIS A 56 -10.84 -9.71 3.55
CA HIS A 56 -12.27 -9.80 3.30
C HIS A 56 -13.02 -10.17 4.59
N ASP A 57 -14.03 -9.39 4.93
CA ASP A 57 -14.92 -9.71 6.04
C ASP A 57 -15.62 -11.05 5.81
N ALA A 58 -15.62 -11.93 6.81
CA ALA A 58 -16.08 -13.30 6.66
C ALA A 58 -17.60 -13.42 6.39
N ASP A 59 -18.39 -12.45 6.84
CA ASP A 59 -19.85 -12.46 6.72
C ASP A 59 -20.32 -11.79 5.42
N THR A 60 -19.69 -10.69 5.04
CA THR A 60 -20.11 -9.85 3.90
C THR A 60 -19.26 -10.05 2.65
N ASN A 61 -18.06 -10.63 2.80
CA ASN A 61 -17.04 -10.73 1.76
C ASN A 61 -16.61 -9.34 1.20
N GLU A 62 -16.81 -8.27 1.94
CA GLU A 62 -16.35 -6.94 1.57
C GLU A 62 -14.88 -6.76 1.99
N LEU A 63 -14.08 -6.11 1.13
CA LEU A 63 -12.71 -5.74 1.45
C LEU A 63 -12.72 -4.73 2.62
N THR A 64 -12.01 -5.04 3.68
CA THR A 64 -11.94 -4.25 4.92
C THR A 64 -10.54 -4.37 5.55
N GLY A 65 -10.34 -3.71 6.68
CA GLY A 65 -9.10 -3.72 7.44
C GLY A 65 -8.60 -2.32 7.74
N PHE A 66 -7.58 -2.24 8.59
CA PHE A 66 -7.00 -0.99 9.04
C PHE A 66 -6.52 -0.13 7.85
N ASP A 67 -5.72 -0.70 6.96
CA ASP A 67 -5.16 0.01 5.81
C ASP A 67 -6.23 0.39 4.78
N VAL A 68 -7.23 -0.48 4.62
CA VAL A 68 -8.35 -0.20 3.71
C VAL A 68 -9.14 1.02 4.21
N GLU A 69 -9.42 1.11 5.53
CA GLU A 69 -10.13 2.26 6.08
C GLU A 69 -9.27 3.53 6.13
N VAL A 70 -7.97 3.41 6.39
CA VAL A 70 -7.04 4.53 6.28
C VAL A 70 -7.03 5.09 4.86
N ALA A 71 -6.91 4.22 3.84
CA ALA A 71 -6.91 4.64 2.45
C ALA A 71 -8.25 5.28 2.01
N ARG A 72 -9.39 4.72 2.46
CA ARG A 72 -10.72 5.32 2.22
C ARG A 72 -10.85 6.71 2.84
N GLU A 73 -10.38 6.89 4.08
CA GLU A 73 -10.47 8.19 4.76
C GLU A 73 -9.50 9.21 4.11
N ILE A 74 -8.31 8.78 3.68
CA ILE A 74 -7.40 9.63 2.88
C ILE A 74 -8.12 10.08 1.60
N ALA A 75 -8.65 9.15 0.81
CA ALA A 75 -9.35 9.48 -0.44
C ALA A 75 -10.50 10.47 -0.21
N LYS A 76 -11.32 10.24 0.82
CA LYS A 76 -12.41 11.13 1.22
C LYS A 76 -11.91 12.54 1.56
N ARG A 77 -10.80 12.69 2.29
CA ARG A 77 -10.19 13.99 2.60
C ARG A 77 -9.60 14.68 1.37
N LEU A 78 -9.13 13.91 0.40
CA LEU A 78 -8.73 14.43 -0.91
C LEU A 78 -9.92 14.81 -1.80
N GLY A 79 -11.14 14.41 -1.45
CA GLY A 79 -12.35 14.64 -2.24
C GLY A 79 -12.50 13.71 -3.44
N VAL A 80 -11.96 12.49 -3.35
CA VAL A 80 -12.00 11.45 -4.38
C VAL A 80 -12.44 10.10 -3.78
N GLU A 81 -12.70 9.10 -4.62
CA GLU A 81 -12.99 7.72 -4.20
C GLU A 81 -11.72 6.86 -4.19
N ALA A 82 -11.61 5.92 -3.25
CA ALA A 82 -10.57 4.90 -3.25
C ALA A 82 -11.02 3.71 -4.12
N GLU A 83 -10.24 3.41 -5.18
CA GLU A 83 -10.43 2.22 -6.03
C GLU A 83 -9.33 1.21 -5.70
N PHE A 84 -9.71 0.10 -5.08
CA PHE A 84 -8.76 -0.93 -4.66
C PHE A 84 -8.48 -1.93 -5.78
N ALA A 85 -7.21 -2.29 -5.92
CA ALA A 85 -6.73 -3.35 -6.79
C ALA A 85 -6.03 -4.40 -5.92
N GLU A 86 -6.63 -5.59 -5.85
CA GLU A 86 -6.11 -6.69 -5.04
C GLU A 86 -5.11 -7.53 -5.85
N GLY A 87 -4.04 -7.98 -5.17
CA GLY A 87 -2.98 -8.79 -5.77
C GLY A 87 -1.97 -9.24 -4.71
N ASP A 88 -0.87 -9.86 -5.13
CA ASP A 88 0.23 -10.18 -4.23
C ASP A 88 1.05 -8.93 -3.86
N PHE A 89 1.77 -9.01 -2.74
CA PHE A 89 2.53 -7.88 -2.17
C PHE A 89 3.55 -7.30 -3.16
N ASP A 90 4.37 -8.14 -3.79
CA ASP A 90 5.40 -7.71 -4.73
C ASP A 90 4.81 -7.10 -6.00
N GLY A 91 3.71 -7.69 -6.50
CA GLY A 91 2.94 -7.16 -7.62
C GLY A 91 2.38 -5.76 -7.32
N GLY A 92 1.87 -5.53 -6.11
CA GLY A 92 1.40 -4.23 -5.64
C GLY A 92 2.51 -3.18 -5.65
N LEU A 93 3.67 -3.47 -5.05
CA LEU A 93 4.85 -2.59 -5.06
C LEU A 93 5.35 -2.31 -6.48
N THR A 94 5.45 -3.36 -7.32
CA THR A 94 5.83 -3.22 -8.73
C THR A 94 4.85 -2.31 -9.48
N GLY A 95 3.55 -2.45 -9.24
CA GLY A 95 2.51 -1.61 -9.84
C GLY A 95 2.66 -0.13 -9.46
N VAL A 96 2.93 0.17 -8.19
CA VAL A 96 3.20 1.55 -7.72
C VAL A 96 4.46 2.11 -8.39
N SER A 97 5.56 1.36 -8.41
CA SER A 97 6.84 1.83 -9.00
C SER A 97 6.69 2.18 -10.48
N ARG A 98 5.83 1.47 -11.20
CA ARG A 98 5.52 1.72 -12.62
C ARG A 98 4.46 2.81 -12.83
N GLY A 99 3.72 3.21 -11.78
CA GLY A 99 2.62 4.14 -11.85
C GLY A 99 1.32 3.53 -12.40
N THR A 100 1.17 2.21 -12.27
CA THR A 100 -0.10 1.50 -12.53
C THR A 100 -1.10 1.80 -11.42
N PHE A 101 -0.63 1.87 -10.17
CA PHE A 101 -1.37 2.29 -8.99
C PHE A 101 -0.78 3.59 -8.47
N ASP A 102 -1.63 4.43 -7.88
CA ASP A 102 -1.22 5.71 -7.33
C ASP A 102 -0.47 5.53 -6.00
N MET A 103 -0.90 4.54 -5.20
CA MET A 103 -0.32 4.20 -3.91
C MET A 103 -0.59 2.74 -3.54
N MET A 104 0.07 2.25 -2.49
CA MET A 104 -0.25 0.96 -1.87
C MET A 104 -0.56 1.16 -0.39
N ALA A 105 -1.66 0.55 0.08
CA ALA A 105 -2.05 0.47 1.48
C ALA A 105 -2.08 -1.00 1.92
N ASN A 106 -1.00 -1.44 2.58
CA ASN A 106 -0.75 -2.84 2.94
C ASN A 106 0.39 -2.96 3.96
N GLY A 107 0.43 -2.08 4.97
CA GLY A 107 1.47 -2.08 6.00
C GLY A 107 2.89 -2.08 5.40
N VAL A 108 3.14 -1.17 4.46
CA VAL A 108 4.45 -1.16 3.79
C VAL A 108 5.49 -0.50 4.67
N ASP A 109 6.49 -1.28 5.07
CA ASP A 109 7.59 -0.82 5.92
C ASP A 109 8.47 0.18 5.20
N VAL A 110 8.85 1.23 5.89
CA VAL A 110 9.85 2.20 5.44
C VAL A 110 11.24 1.61 5.66
N THR A 111 11.92 1.26 4.57
CA THR A 111 13.30 0.78 4.62
C THR A 111 14.21 1.62 3.72
N PRO A 112 15.54 1.69 3.99
CA PRO A 112 16.49 2.39 3.13
C PRO A 112 16.44 1.91 1.67
N ASP A 113 16.30 0.61 1.45
CA ASP A 113 16.26 0.02 0.11
C ASP A 113 14.98 0.41 -0.64
N ARG A 114 13.83 0.33 0.01
CA ARG A 114 12.56 0.78 -0.57
C ARG A 114 12.57 2.27 -0.86
N GLY A 115 13.22 3.10 -0.01
CA GLY A 115 13.42 4.52 -0.22
C GLY A 115 14.24 4.88 -1.48
N GLN A 116 14.96 3.93 -2.08
CA GLN A 116 15.61 4.12 -3.38
C GLN A 116 14.61 4.08 -4.55
N THR A 117 13.50 3.37 -4.38
CA THR A 117 12.49 3.10 -5.42
C THR A 117 11.22 3.92 -5.23
N PHE A 118 10.84 4.21 -3.99
CA PHE A 118 9.59 4.88 -3.63
C PHE A 118 9.84 6.18 -2.88
N ASP A 119 8.89 7.11 -3.00
CA ASP A 119 8.73 8.21 -2.08
C ASP A 119 7.61 7.84 -1.09
N PHE A 120 7.93 7.86 0.20
CA PHE A 120 7.00 7.50 1.25
C PHE A 120 6.29 8.72 1.84
N THR A 121 5.07 8.50 2.33
CA THR A 121 4.40 9.45 3.23
C THR A 121 5.07 9.45 4.61
N ASP A 122 4.58 10.33 5.49
CA ASP A 122 4.86 10.19 6.92
C ASP A 122 4.28 8.86 7.44
N PRO A 123 4.94 8.21 8.40
CA PRO A 123 4.43 6.97 8.99
C PRO A 123 3.06 7.19 9.65
N TYR A 124 2.15 6.23 9.45
CA TYR A 124 0.81 6.27 10.02
C TYR A 124 0.56 5.19 11.09
N ALA A 125 1.41 4.16 11.14
CA ALA A 125 1.33 3.09 12.13
C ALA A 125 2.72 2.51 12.46
N PHE A 126 2.81 1.81 13.58
CA PHE A 126 4.03 1.22 14.13
C PHE A 126 3.75 -0.18 14.64
N ASP A 127 4.70 -1.09 14.44
CA ASP A 127 4.62 -2.47 14.93
C ASP A 127 6.03 -3.01 15.21
N ARG A 128 6.11 -4.30 15.54
CA ARG A 128 7.37 -5.05 15.68
C ARG A 128 7.24 -6.37 14.96
N ALA A 129 8.33 -6.83 14.36
CA ALA A 129 8.39 -8.17 13.81
C ALA A 129 8.47 -9.22 14.94
N VAL A 130 7.82 -10.36 14.73
CA VAL A 130 7.89 -11.50 15.63
C VAL A 130 8.25 -12.77 14.88
N VAL A 131 8.97 -13.67 15.56
CA VAL A 131 9.21 -15.02 15.07
C VAL A 131 8.16 -15.95 15.67
N VAL A 132 7.49 -16.70 14.78
CA VAL A 132 6.47 -17.69 15.16
C VAL A 132 6.98 -19.08 14.81
N THR A 133 6.85 -20.01 15.76
CA THR A 133 7.18 -21.42 15.59
C THR A 133 6.01 -22.30 15.99
N LYS A 134 6.13 -23.60 15.71
CA LYS A 134 5.23 -24.58 16.28
C LYS A 134 5.33 -24.59 17.81
N ALA A 135 4.21 -24.68 18.50
CA ALA A 135 4.16 -24.75 19.95
C ALA A 135 5.00 -25.93 20.49
N GLY A 136 5.77 -25.64 21.54
CA GLY A 136 6.72 -26.59 22.12
C GLY A 136 8.07 -26.70 21.41
N ASN A 137 8.30 -25.93 20.35
CA ASN A 137 9.63 -25.77 19.79
C ASN A 137 10.54 -25.10 20.84
N SER A 138 11.72 -25.65 21.06
CA SER A 138 12.74 -25.14 21.98
C SER A 138 14.06 -24.79 21.29
N ASP A 139 14.13 -25.01 19.96
CA ASP A 139 15.36 -24.84 19.19
C ASP A 139 15.52 -23.42 18.65
N ILE A 140 14.40 -22.66 18.56
CA ILE A 140 14.34 -21.28 18.09
C ILE A 140 13.75 -20.43 19.21
N GLY A 141 14.54 -19.51 19.75
CA GLY A 141 14.16 -18.55 20.80
C GLY A 141 14.56 -17.11 20.47
N SER A 142 15.26 -16.91 19.34
CA SER A 142 15.70 -15.60 18.85
C SER A 142 15.74 -15.58 17.33
N PHE A 143 15.94 -14.41 16.73
CA PHE A 143 16.18 -14.27 15.29
C PHE A 143 17.48 -14.96 14.86
N ASP A 144 18.52 -14.96 15.69
CA ASP A 144 19.80 -15.60 15.38
C ASP A 144 19.71 -17.13 15.27
N ASP A 145 18.72 -17.75 15.94
CA ASP A 145 18.46 -19.19 15.86
C ASP A 145 17.83 -19.62 14.52
N LEU A 146 17.45 -18.66 13.67
CA LEU A 146 16.95 -18.92 12.31
C LEU A 146 18.04 -19.38 11.35
N LYS A 147 19.32 -19.27 11.72
CA LYS A 147 20.44 -19.70 10.90
C LYS A 147 20.37 -21.17 10.53
N GLY A 148 20.31 -21.44 9.22
CA GLY A 148 20.18 -22.80 8.67
C GLY A 148 18.79 -23.41 8.82
N ARG A 149 17.79 -22.64 9.27
CA ARG A 149 16.38 -23.03 9.37
C ARG A 149 15.64 -22.64 8.09
N THR A 150 14.39 -23.07 7.99
CA THR A 150 13.48 -22.70 6.92
C THR A 150 12.39 -21.78 7.46
N THR A 151 12.23 -20.60 6.85
CA THR A 151 11.09 -19.70 7.14
C THR A 151 10.12 -19.65 5.97
N ALA A 152 8.85 -19.36 6.26
CA ALA A 152 7.80 -19.17 5.25
C ALA A 152 7.34 -17.72 5.25
N ASN A 153 7.45 -17.01 4.12
CA ASN A 153 7.10 -15.59 4.03
C ASN A 153 6.68 -15.20 2.59
N SER A 154 6.04 -14.04 2.45
CA SER A 154 5.65 -13.51 1.14
C SER A 154 6.87 -12.93 0.39
N VAL A 155 6.88 -13.13 -0.93
CA VAL A 155 7.93 -12.56 -1.82
C VAL A 155 8.00 -11.04 -1.67
N GLY A 156 9.21 -10.50 -1.57
CA GLY A 156 9.45 -9.05 -1.48
C GLY A 156 9.09 -8.42 -0.14
N SER A 157 8.61 -9.21 0.85
CA SER A 157 8.37 -8.71 2.20
C SER A 157 9.68 -8.51 2.96
N THR A 158 9.72 -7.52 3.85
CA THR A 158 10.83 -7.33 4.79
C THR A 158 10.99 -8.54 5.72
N TYR A 159 9.92 -9.25 6.02
CA TYR A 159 9.96 -10.48 6.83
C TYR A 159 10.72 -11.61 6.13
N ALA A 160 10.59 -11.75 4.79
CA ALA A 160 11.41 -12.68 4.02
C ALA A 160 12.88 -12.26 4.08
N GLN A 161 13.16 -10.96 3.86
CA GLN A 161 14.51 -10.42 3.93
C GLN A 161 15.13 -10.63 5.33
N MET A 162 14.40 -10.36 6.41
CA MET A 162 14.86 -10.62 7.79
C MET A 162 15.23 -12.11 7.98
N GLY A 163 14.44 -13.03 7.45
CA GLY A 163 14.78 -14.47 7.48
C GLY A 163 16.11 -14.76 6.79
N GLU A 164 16.32 -14.21 5.59
CA GLU A 164 17.56 -14.37 4.83
C GLU A 164 18.76 -13.73 5.53
N GLU A 165 18.62 -12.55 6.09
CA GLU A 165 19.66 -11.83 6.84
C GLU A 165 20.12 -12.61 8.08
N HIS A 166 19.20 -13.32 8.74
CA HIS A 166 19.51 -14.24 9.83
C HIS A 166 19.92 -15.65 9.38
N GLY A 167 20.10 -15.85 8.08
CA GLY A 167 20.65 -17.08 7.49
C GLY A 167 19.63 -18.21 7.34
N ALA A 168 18.34 -17.91 7.32
CA ALA A 168 17.29 -18.87 6.98
C ALA A 168 17.18 -19.08 5.46
N THR A 169 16.60 -20.21 5.07
CA THR A 169 16.11 -20.44 3.70
C THR A 169 14.63 -20.08 3.66
N VAL A 170 14.23 -19.15 2.79
CA VAL A 170 12.84 -18.69 2.71
C VAL A 170 12.04 -19.54 1.70
N VAL A 171 10.91 -20.08 2.16
CA VAL A 171 9.86 -20.66 1.32
C VAL A 171 8.81 -19.58 1.06
N ASN A 172 8.61 -19.24 -0.21
CA ASN A 172 7.70 -18.17 -0.60
C ASN A 172 6.26 -18.68 -0.67
N VAL A 173 5.37 -18.03 0.05
CA VAL A 173 3.91 -18.24 0.02
C VAL A 173 3.20 -16.89 0.06
N PRO A 174 2.03 -16.75 -0.58
CA PRO A 174 1.42 -15.43 -0.78
C PRO A 174 0.70 -14.88 0.45
N THR A 175 0.27 -15.70 1.40
CA THR A 175 -0.61 -15.25 2.50
C THR A 175 -0.10 -15.63 3.89
N LEU A 176 -0.48 -14.83 4.90
CA LEU A 176 -0.18 -15.14 6.30
C LEU A 176 -0.74 -16.51 6.73
N GLY A 177 -1.96 -16.85 6.31
CA GLY A 177 -2.57 -18.15 6.62
C GLY A 177 -1.72 -19.31 6.11
N GLU A 178 -1.20 -19.21 4.88
CA GLU A 178 -0.32 -20.24 4.32
C GLU A 178 1.01 -20.33 5.05
N THR A 179 1.62 -19.20 5.48
CA THR A 179 2.84 -19.26 6.28
C THR A 179 2.62 -20.01 7.57
N MET A 180 1.50 -19.75 8.27
CA MET A 180 1.14 -20.42 9.52
C MET A 180 0.92 -21.92 9.30
N GLU A 181 0.25 -22.34 8.21
CA GLU A 181 0.05 -23.74 7.90
C GLU A 181 1.37 -24.47 7.60
N LEU A 182 2.35 -23.84 6.93
CA LEU A 182 3.66 -24.44 6.69
C LEU A 182 4.43 -24.64 7.99
N VAL A 183 4.33 -23.73 8.95
CA VAL A 183 4.94 -23.87 10.28
C VAL A 183 4.24 -25.00 11.07
N LYS A 184 2.91 -25.06 11.06
CA LYS A 184 2.12 -26.10 11.76
C LYS A 184 2.44 -27.50 11.27
N ASN A 185 2.54 -27.69 9.98
CA ASN A 185 2.81 -29.01 9.36
C ASN A 185 4.31 -29.36 9.33
N GLY A 186 5.21 -28.43 9.72
CA GLY A 186 6.65 -28.65 9.77
C GLY A 186 7.37 -28.54 8.43
N THR A 187 6.74 -27.98 7.40
CA THR A 187 7.39 -27.68 6.11
C THR A 187 8.34 -26.48 6.27
N ALA A 188 7.98 -25.53 7.14
CA ALA A 188 8.86 -24.45 7.61
C ALA A 188 9.10 -24.59 9.12
N ASP A 189 10.28 -24.23 9.58
CA ASP A 189 10.62 -24.22 11.01
C ASP A 189 9.99 -23.03 11.72
N ALA A 190 9.86 -21.88 11.01
CA ALA A 190 9.34 -20.64 11.55
C ALA A 190 8.71 -19.77 10.45
N THR A 191 8.01 -18.72 10.86
CA THR A 191 7.68 -17.54 10.05
C THR A 191 7.99 -16.27 10.82
N ILE A 192 8.25 -15.17 10.11
CA ILE A 192 8.39 -13.83 10.67
C ILE A 192 7.21 -13.01 10.17
N ASN A 193 6.55 -12.25 11.04
CA ASN A 193 5.46 -11.37 10.61
C ASN A 193 5.23 -10.23 11.63
N ALA A 194 4.32 -9.31 11.31
CA ALA A 194 3.85 -8.28 12.22
C ALA A 194 3.26 -8.88 13.49
N ASN A 195 3.65 -8.39 14.65
CA ASN A 195 3.12 -8.88 15.92
C ASN A 195 1.59 -8.75 15.98
N THR A 196 1.04 -7.63 15.52
CA THR A 196 -0.42 -7.41 15.51
C THR A 196 -1.16 -8.44 14.64
N SER A 197 -0.64 -8.78 13.45
CA SER A 197 -1.26 -9.79 12.58
C SER A 197 -1.15 -11.20 13.16
N VAL A 198 -0.03 -11.53 13.79
CA VAL A 198 0.13 -12.83 14.47
C VAL A 198 -0.83 -12.94 15.64
N GLN A 199 -0.94 -11.91 16.48
CA GLN A 199 -1.87 -11.89 17.60
C GLN A 199 -3.32 -12.00 17.13
N ASP A 200 -3.70 -11.29 16.07
CA ASP A 200 -5.03 -11.38 15.48
C ASP A 200 -5.31 -12.81 15.01
N TYR A 201 -4.38 -13.42 14.26
CA TYR A 201 -4.52 -14.79 13.79
C TYR A 201 -4.72 -15.78 14.96
N LEU A 202 -3.88 -15.72 15.98
CA LEU A 202 -3.95 -16.62 17.14
C LEU A 202 -5.26 -16.43 17.93
N ASN A 203 -5.69 -15.19 18.12
CA ASN A 203 -6.91 -14.87 18.85
C ASN A 203 -8.18 -15.29 18.07
N THR A 204 -8.22 -15.02 16.77
CA THR A 204 -9.38 -15.29 15.93
C THR A 204 -9.56 -16.78 15.66
N THR A 205 -8.45 -17.49 15.43
CA THR A 205 -8.50 -18.95 15.18
C THR A 205 -8.55 -19.79 16.45
N GLY A 206 -8.11 -19.24 17.58
CA GLY A 206 -7.90 -19.99 18.83
C GLY A 206 -6.80 -21.05 18.69
N ASP A 207 -5.88 -20.89 17.73
CA ASP A 207 -4.85 -21.89 17.42
C ASP A 207 -3.77 -21.90 18.50
N THR A 208 -3.69 -22.99 19.24
CA THR A 208 -2.68 -23.22 20.29
C THR A 208 -1.47 -24.03 19.80
N SER A 209 -1.44 -24.38 18.51
CA SER A 209 -0.34 -25.16 17.91
C SER A 209 0.85 -24.32 17.49
N LEU A 210 0.72 -23.00 17.57
CA LEU A 210 1.75 -22.01 17.27
C LEU A 210 2.09 -21.16 18.50
N GLN A 211 3.29 -20.61 18.52
CA GLN A 211 3.75 -19.69 19.57
C GLN A 211 4.69 -18.61 19.01
N ILE A 212 4.61 -17.40 19.55
CA ILE A 212 5.61 -16.36 19.34
C ILE A 212 6.79 -16.69 20.26
N VAL A 213 8.01 -16.74 19.71
CA VAL A 213 9.24 -17.08 20.44
C VAL A 213 10.23 -15.93 20.54
N ALA A 214 10.14 -14.95 19.64
CA ALA A 214 10.97 -13.75 19.66
C ALA A 214 10.20 -12.55 19.13
N THR A 215 10.56 -11.36 19.61
CA THR A 215 10.06 -10.06 19.14
C THR A 215 11.27 -9.19 18.82
N ASP A 216 11.26 -8.52 17.68
CA ASP A 216 12.32 -7.61 17.29
C ASP A 216 12.35 -6.39 18.24
N GLU A 217 13.55 -5.90 18.56
CA GLU A 217 13.72 -4.65 19.31
C GLU A 217 13.45 -3.41 18.46
N GLU A 218 13.64 -3.52 17.14
CA GLU A 218 13.39 -2.43 16.21
C GLU A 218 11.90 -2.25 15.95
N VAL A 219 11.49 -0.98 15.86
CA VAL A 219 10.11 -0.62 15.55
C VAL A 219 9.96 -0.52 14.04
N THR A 220 9.06 -1.30 13.49
CA THR A 220 8.64 -1.19 12.10
C THR A 220 7.73 0.02 11.92
N MET A 221 8.06 0.88 10.97
CA MET A 221 7.25 2.05 10.60
C MET A 221 6.49 1.77 9.30
N TYR A 222 5.16 1.85 9.33
CA TYR A 222 4.35 1.70 8.14
C TYR A 222 3.99 3.06 7.53
N ALA A 223 4.25 3.20 6.23
CA ALA A 223 3.90 4.38 5.46
C ALA A 223 3.37 3.99 4.06
N ILE A 224 2.77 4.95 3.38
CA ILE A 224 2.23 4.73 2.04
C ILE A 224 3.32 5.01 1.01
N PRO A 225 3.76 4.01 0.22
CA PRO A 225 4.67 4.23 -0.89
C PRO A 225 3.93 4.82 -2.09
N LEU A 226 4.55 5.82 -2.71
CA LEU A 226 4.19 6.37 -4.00
C LEU A 226 5.34 6.15 -4.99
N LYS A 227 5.04 6.20 -6.29
CA LYS A 227 6.09 6.19 -7.30
C LYS A 227 7.06 7.35 -7.08
N LYS A 228 8.37 7.05 -7.12
CA LYS A 228 9.41 8.05 -6.92
C LYS A 228 9.42 9.09 -8.05
N GLY A 229 9.52 10.37 -7.66
CA GLY A 229 9.68 11.47 -8.60
C GLY A 229 8.85 12.70 -8.27
N ALA A 230 9.34 13.88 -8.68
CA ALA A 230 8.75 15.18 -8.36
C ALA A 230 7.28 15.36 -8.81
N ASP A 231 6.82 14.62 -9.83
CA ASP A 231 5.40 14.66 -10.24
C ASP A 231 4.46 14.17 -9.13
N ASN A 232 4.95 13.38 -8.15
CA ASN A 232 4.18 12.82 -7.06
C ASN A 232 4.27 13.63 -5.76
N ASP A 233 5.12 14.65 -5.69
CA ASP A 233 5.30 15.44 -4.47
C ASP A 233 3.99 16.07 -3.99
N SER A 234 3.19 16.63 -4.89
CA SER A 234 1.90 17.23 -4.55
C SER A 234 0.89 16.21 -4.01
N LEU A 235 0.86 14.98 -4.55
CA LEU A 235 0.00 13.91 -4.05
C LEU A 235 0.49 13.43 -2.68
N ARG A 236 1.81 13.22 -2.51
CA ARG A 236 2.42 12.83 -1.25
C ARG A 236 2.16 13.84 -0.14
N GLU A 237 2.33 15.14 -0.42
CA GLU A 237 2.03 16.22 0.52
C GLU A 237 0.55 16.26 0.91
N ALA A 238 -0.36 16.05 -0.06
CA ALA A 238 -1.79 16.02 0.20
C ALA A 238 -2.18 14.81 1.07
N ILE A 239 -1.57 13.64 0.84
CA ILE A 239 -1.78 12.45 1.68
C ILE A 239 -1.22 12.69 3.08
N ASN A 240 -0.01 13.27 3.21
CA ASN A 240 0.56 13.64 4.51
C ASN A 240 -0.34 14.61 5.28
N GLY A 241 -0.92 15.59 4.59
CA GLY A 241 -1.92 16.49 5.16
C GLY A 241 -3.14 15.73 5.71
N ALA A 242 -3.67 14.78 4.94
CA ALA A 242 -4.77 13.94 5.38
C ALA A 242 -4.41 13.08 6.60
N ILE A 243 -3.23 12.45 6.61
CA ILE A 243 -2.71 11.66 7.75
C ILE A 243 -2.55 12.56 8.99
N ALA A 244 -1.98 13.75 8.84
CA ALA A 244 -1.82 14.71 9.94
C ALA A 244 -3.16 15.15 10.53
N ASP A 245 -4.15 15.42 9.69
CA ASP A 245 -5.50 15.76 10.13
C ASP A 245 -6.19 14.57 10.83
N MET A 246 -6.02 13.33 10.33
CA MET A 246 -6.52 12.11 10.98
C MET A 246 -5.88 11.86 12.34
N LYS A 247 -4.58 12.15 12.49
CA LYS A 247 -3.89 12.10 13.79
C LYS A 247 -4.44 13.14 14.75
N LYS A 248 -4.64 14.36 14.28
CA LYS A 248 -5.10 15.49 15.08
C LYS A 248 -6.53 15.36 15.59
N ASP A 249 -7.45 14.87 14.76
CA ASP A 249 -8.87 14.73 15.11
C ASP A 249 -9.21 13.38 15.75
N GLY A 250 -8.21 12.47 15.86
CA GLY A 250 -8.35 11.15 16.48
C GLY A 250 -8.95 10.07 15.57
N THR A 251 -9.23 10.39 14.31
CA THR A 251 -9.78 9.41 13.34
C THR A 251 -8.83 8.24 13.17
N LEU A 252 -7.53 8.49 13.01
CA LEU A 252 -6.53 7.44 12.81
C LEU A 252 -6.45 6.49 14.01
N SER A 253 -6.43 7.05 15.23
CA SER A 253 -6.46 6.28 16.48
C SER A 253 -7.74 5.45 16.60
N SER A 254 -8.90 6.01 16.21
CA SER A 254 -10.17 5.30 16.24
C SER A 254 -10.21 4.11 15.28
N ILE A 255 -9.66 4.27 14.07
CA ILE A 255 -9.52 3.17 13.11
C ILE A 255 -8.59 2.11 13.69
N SER A 256 -7.44 2.50 14.26
CA SER A 256 -6.50 1.57 14.89
C SER A 256 -7.16 0.74 16.00
N VAL A 257 -7.83 1.38 16.94
CA VAL A 257 -8.52 0.68 18.05
C VAL A 257 -9.61 -0.25 17.54
N LYS A 258 -10.30 0.10 16.45
CA LYS A 258 -11.31 -0.76 15.84
C LYS A 258 -10.76 -2.10 15.41
N PHE A 259 -9.57 -2.11 14.78
CA PHE A 259 -9.00 -3.32 14.17
C PHE A 259 -8.03 -4.06 15.10
N PHE A 260 -7.29 -3.35 15.95
CA PHE A 260 -6.24 -3.95 16.81
C PHE A 260 -6.62 -3.99 18.29
N GLY A 261 -7.73 -3.36 18.69
CA GLY A 261 -8.06 -3.19 20.10
C GLY A 261 -7.12 -2.23 20.85
N SER A 262 -6.12 -1.70 20.19
CA SER A 262 -5.10 -0.77 20.70
C SER A 262 -4.72 0.28 19.66
N ASP A 263 -4.08 1.37 20.12
CA ASP A 263 -3.64 2.45 19.23
C ASP A 263 -2.19 2.20 18.78
N ILE A 264 -2.01 1.66 17.58
CA ILE A 264 -0.69 1.44 16.95
C ILE A 264 -0.23 2.66 16.12
N THR A 265 -0.93 3.78 16.19
CA THR A 265 -0.57 4.99 15.41
C THR A 265 0.46 5.88 16.11
N LYS A 266 0.91 5.44 17.26
CA LYS A 266 1.96 6.04 18.10
C LYS A 266 3.04 5.01 18.37
N GLU A 267 4.28 5.47 18.36
CA GLU A 267 5.47 4.69 18.72
C GLU A 267 5.48 4.31 20.21
#